data_c22642fb9d15cf68be860c52807ec0cc
#
_entry.id   c22642fb9d15cf68be860c52807ec0cc
#
_cell.length_a   1.000
_cell.length_b   1.000
_cell.length_c   1.000
_cell.angle_alpha   90.00
_cell.angle_beta   90.00
_cell.angle_gamma   90.00
#
_symmetry.space_group_name_H-M   'P 1'
#
loop_
_entity.id
_entity.type
_entity.pdbx_description
1 polymer ?
#
loop_
_entity_poly.entity_id
_entity_poly.type
_entity_poly.pdbx_seq_one_letter_code
_entity_poly.pdbx_strand_id
1 'polypeptide(L)'
;MSKSIPDETSTRRAAIVAGLAAALWASTAHAQGAKASSAAEFTRMADQLQPGQWVWASQIAPKGPLLIYVDLSRQLATVYRNGVRIAVSTISSGREGYETPTGVFTILQKDADHKSNKYNSAPMPYQQRLTWDGVALHAGGLPGYPESHGCVHMPMGFSKELFKITTLGATVVVAGDAAKPMQASDAPLLAPIDASGAARPVETLADQDYRWNPERAPTGPLTIVVSKRDQAIVVLRNGVEIGRSRAQIADDDPGTHVINLTTAPDGGQRWIYVGVPGHDTDAGQALDEAILNRVKLPRGFYEAVKGELKPGATILVTQSSVGEGEPGRPLTILDSVTPAP
;
A
#
# COMPACT_ATOMS: atom_id res chain seq x y z
N MET A 1 -25.46 51.00 -64.36
CA MET A 1 -24.19 50.53 -63.79
C MET A 1 -24.30 50.75 -62.25
N SER A 2 -24.71 49.70 -61.52
CA SER A 2 -24.79 49.74 -60.07
C SER A 2 -23.70 48.83 -59.50
N LYS A 3 -22.75 49.40 -58.74
CA LYS A 3 -21.69 48.67 -58.07
C LYS A 3 -22.24 48.26 -56.71
N SER A 4 -22.38 46.98 -56.49
CA SER A 4 -22.67 46.40 -55.18
C SER A 4 -21.38 46.38 -54.30
N ILE A 5 -21.47 46.95 -53.11
CA ILE A 5 -20.44 46.93 -52.08
C ILE A 5 -20.58 45.59 -51.32
N PRO A 6 -19.54 44.83 -51.08
CA PRO A 6 -19.62 43.59 -50.29
C PRO A 6 -19.75 43.93 -48.81
N ASP A 7 -20.64 43.22 -48.14
CA ASP A 7 -20.96 43.34 -46.70
C ASP A 7 -19.79 42.78 -45.84
N GLU A 8 -19.01 43.66 -45.20
CA GLU A 8 -17.90 43.32 -44.33
C GLU A 8 -18.33 42.68 -42.97
N THR A 9 -19.65 42.62 -42.69
CA THR A 9 -20.14 42.15 -41.38
C THR A 9 -20.19 40.62 -41.28
N SER A 10 -20.21 39.90 -42.39
CA SER A 10 -20.31 38.43 -42.43
C SER A 10 -18.96 37.75 -42.12
N THR A 11 -17.85 38.38 -42.52
CA THR A 11 -16.50 37.83 -42.32
C THR A 11 -16.02 37.95 -40.86
N ARG A 12 -16.43 38.94 -40.12
CA ARG A 12 -16.07 39.12 -38.69
C ARG A 12 -16.80 38.14 -37.75
N ARG A 13 -18.00 37.72 -38.07
CA ARG A 13 -18.77 36.74 -37.31
C ARG A 13 -18.23 35.31 -37.45
N ALA A 14 -17.74 34.95 -38.64
CA ALA A 14 -17.17 33.64 -38.90
C ALA A 14 -15.78 33.45 -38.19
N ALA A 15 -14.98 34.52 -38.04
CA ALA A 15 -13.69 34.46 -37.37
C ALA A 15 -13.82 34.34 -35.82
N ILE A 16 -14.89 34.92 -35.22
CA ILE A 16 -15.12 34.85 -33.79
C ILE A 16 -15.62 33.46 -33.36
N VAL A 17 -16.43 32.80 -34.17
CA VAL A 17 -16.93 31.45 -33.91
C VAL A 17 -15.84 30.38 -34.05
N ALA A 18 -14.93 30.56 -35.02
CA ALA A 18 -13.79 29.64 -35.19
C ALA A 18 -12.76 29.78 -34.04
N GLY A 19 -12.57 30.97 -33.50
CA GLY A 19 -11.69 31.21 -32.34
C GLY A 19 -12.20 30.62 -31.02
N LEU A 20 -13.50 30.59 -30.79
CA LEU A 20 -14.13 30.01 -29.62
C LEU A 20 -14.18 28.47 -29.66
N ALA A 21 -14.29 27.86 -30.83
CA ALA A 21 -14.24 26.41 -31.01
C ALA A 21 -12.83 25.84 -30.80
N ALA A 22 -11.77 26.59 -31.17
CA ALA A 22 -10.39 26.17 -30.96
C ALA A 22 -9.94 26.28 -29.49
N ALA A 23 -10.55 27.17 -28.70
CA ALA A 23 -10.23 27.33 -27.27
C ALA A 23 -10.82 26.22 -26.39
N LEU A 24 -11.85 25.50 -26.85
CA LEU A 24 -12.49 24.41 -26.11
C LEU A 24 -11.79 23.04 -26.28
N TRP A 25 -10.80 22.91 -27.16
CA TRP A 25 -10.06 21.66 -27.36
C TRP A 25 -8.64 21.70 -26.77
N ALA A 26 -8.25 22.78 -26.10
CA ALA A 26 -6.95 22.91 -25.42
C ALA A 26 -6.96 22.44 -23.96
N SER A 27 -8.06 21.84 -23.51
CA SER A 27 -8.16 21.31 -22.15
C SER A 27 -8.28 19.80 -22.20
N THR A 28 -7.17 19.12 -22.02
CA THR A 28 -6.96 17.91 -21.22
C THR A 28 -5.73 17.11 -21.63
N ALA A 29 -4.58 17.76 -21.78
CA ALA A 29 -3.36 17.05 -21.46
C ALA A 29 -3.16 17.15 -19.94
N HIS A 30 -4.05 16.56 -19.17
CA HIS A 30 -3.77 16.34 -17.75
C HIS A 30 -2.63 15.32 -17.74
N ALA A 31 -1.44 15.75 -17.34
CA ALA A 31 -0.32 14.87 -17.14
C ALA A 31 -0.81 13.75 -16.22
N GLN A 32 -0.80 12.49 -16.71
CA GLN A 32 -1.20 11.31 -15.96
C GLN A 32 -0.38 11.14 -14.66
N GLY A 33 0.65 11.98 -14.47
CA GLY A 33 1.47 12.00 -13.29
C GLY A 33 2.35 13.24 -13.22
N ALA A 34 2.61 13.70 -12.02
CA ALA A 34 3.41 14.87 -11.75
C ALA A 34 4.48 14.60 -10.68
N LYS A 35 5.62 15.28 -10.82
CA LYS A 35 6.65 15.32 -9.78
C LYS A 35 6.49 16.61 -9.01
N ALA A 36 6.22 16.51 -7.71
CA ALA A 36 6.15 17.68 -6.84
C ALA A 36 7.57 18.09 -6.42
N SER A 37 7.81 19.39 -6.37
CA SER A 37 9.11 19.97 -6.01
C SER A 37 9.29 20.15 -4.50
N SER A 38 8.19 20.16 -3.74
CA SER A 38 8.17 20.37 -2.28
C SER A 38 7.10 19.50 -1.60
N ALA A 39 7.21 19.36 -0.28
CA ALA A 39 6.21 18.65 0.52
C ALA A 39 4.83 19.33 0.48
N ALA A 40 4.77 20.65 0.49
CA ALA A 40 3.51 21.40 0.41
C ALA A 40 2.82 21.23 -0.95
N GLU A 41 3.58 21.28 -2.03
CA GLU A 41 3.07 21.00 -3.37
C GLU A 41 2.58 19.55 -3.49
N PHE A 42 3.35 18.60 -2.97
CA PHE A 42 3.00 17.18 -2.95
C PHE A 42 1.65 16.96 -2.25
N THR A 43 1.44 17.51 -1.05
CA THR A 43 0.19 17.35 -0.30
C THR A 43 -1.00 17.88 -1.10
N ARG A 44 -0.89 19.11 -1.62
CA ARG A 44 -1.97 19.71 -2.42
C ARG A 44 -2.34 18.86 -3.64
N MET A 45 -1.33 18.31 -4.33
CA MET A 45 -1.58 17.46 -5.51
C MET A 45 -2.15 16.10 -5.14
N ALA A 46 -1.67 15.50 -4.05
CA ALA A 46 -2.13 14.20 -3.58
C ALA A 46 -3.62 14.19 -3.19
N ASP A 47 -4.12 15.32 -2.65
CA ASP A 47 -5.51 15.45 -2.22
C ASP A 47 -6.51 15.66 -3.40
N GLN A 48 -5.99 15.89 -4.60
CA GLN A 48 -6.81 16.19 -5.80
C GLN A 48 -6.71 15.13 -6.90
N LEU A 49 -6.13 13.96 -6.61
CA LEU A 49 -5.91 12.92 -7.62
C LEU A 49 -7.23 12.40 -8.20
N GLN A 50 -7.27 12.35 -9.53
CA GLN A 50 -8.32 11.71 -10.31
C GLN A 50 -7.87 10.33 -10.79
N PRO A 51 -8.78 9.41 -11.16
CA PRO A 51 -8.42 8.10 -11.71
C PRO A 51 -7.34 8.21 -12.80
N GLY A 52 -6.32 7.35 -12.71
CA GLY A 52 -5.16 7.35 -13.60
C GLY A 52 -4.07 8.34 -13.25
N GLN A 53 -4.26 9.19 -12.24
CA GLN A 53 -3.27 10.18 -11.82
C GLN A 53 -2.42 9.70 -10.64
N TRP A 54 -1.24 10.29 -10.53
CA TRP A 54 -0.30 10.04 -9.46
C TRP A 54 0.59 11.26 -9.21
N VAL A 55 1.18 11.34 -8.03
CA VAL A 55 2.18 12.35 -7.65
C VAL A 55 3.39 11.67 -7.01
N TRP A 56 4.58 12.22 -7.27
CA TRP A 56 5.87 11.68 -6.84
C TRP A 56 6.80 12.77 -6.35
N ALA A 57 7.39 12.57 -5.18
CA ALA A 57 8.32 13.51 -4.55
C ALA A 57 9.40 12.78 -3.73
N SER A 58 10.07 11.80 -4.31
CA SER A 58 11.06 10.95 -3.59
C SER A 58 12.24 11.74 -3.03
N GLN A 59 12.50 12.94 -3.53
CA GLN A 59 13.56 13.83 -3.04
C GLN A 59 13.29 14.40 -1.64
N ILE A 60 12.02 14.45 -1.18
CA ILE A 60 11.69 14.93 0.17
C ILE A 60 12.15 13.97 1.28
N ALA A 61 12.31 12.70 0.94
CA ALA A 61 12.94 11.68 1.79
C ALA A 61 13.82 10.77 0.92
N PRO A 62 15.06 11.17 0.57
CA PRO A 62 15.85 10.49 -0.46
C PRO A 62 16.38 9.12 -0.02
N LYS A 63 16.47 8.85 1.28
CA LYS A 63 17.01 7.62 1.86
C LYS A 63 16.11 7.08 2.96
N GLY A 64 16.21 5.79 3.22
CA GLY A 64 15.53 5.10 4.30
C GLY A 64 14.63 3.96 3.82
N PRO A 65 14.05 3.21 4.76
CA PRO A 65 13.20 2.09 4.48
C PRO A 65 11.92 2.50 3.76
N LEU A 66 11.41 1.61 2.91
CA LEU A 66 10.16 1.79 2.17
C LEU A 66 9.02 1.00 2.80
N LEU A 67 7.85 1.61 2.82
CA LEU A 67 6.57 0.98 3.07
C LEU A 67 5.60 1.39 1.95
N ILE A 68 4.90 0.42 1.39
CA ILE A 68 3.81 0.66 0.43
C ILE A 68 2.51 0.35 1.14
N TYR A 69 1.58 1.30 1.14
CA TYR A 69 0.25 1.15 1.71
C TYR A 69 -0.79 1.23 0.59
N VAL A 70 -1.56 0.17 0.41
CA VAL A 70 -2.63 0.06 -0.59
C VAL A 70 -3.97 0.13 0.12
N ASP A 71 -4.74 1.16 -0.17
CA ASP A 71 -6.07 1.40 0.37
C ASP A 71 -7.12 0.99 -0.66
N LEU A 72 -7.77 -0.13 -0.44
CA LEU A 72 -8.79 -0.65 -1.36
C LEU A 72 -10.08 0.16 -1.30
N SER A 73 -10.42 0.78 -0.16
CA SER A 73 -11.64 1.58 -0.02
C SER A 73 -11.54 2.91 -0.76
N ARG A 74 -10.35 3.47 -0.86
CA ARG A 74 -10.07 4.74 -1.55
C ARG A 74 -9.50 4.54 -2.95
N GLN A 75 -9.16 3.31 -3.32
CA GLN A 75 -8.45 2.98 -4.55
C GLN A 75 -7.16 3.81 -4.70
N LEU A 76 -6.34 3.83 -3.63
CA LEU A 76 -5.07 4.57 -3.57
C LEU A 76 -3.92 3.66 -3.14
N ALA A 77 -2.75 3.89 -3.72
CA ALA A 77 -1.48 3.38 -3.23
C ALA A 77 -0.61 4.53 -2.76
N THR A 78 -0.13 4.46 -1.53
CA THR A 78 0.75 5.46 -0.92
C THR A 78 2.11 4.84 -0.63
N VAL A 79 3.18 5.53 -0.98
CA VAL A 79 4.56 5.10 -0.71
C VAL A 79 5.17 5.99 0.35
N TYR A 80 5.66 5.37 1.39
CA TYR A 80 6.41 6.02 2.46
C TYR A 80 7.87 5.64 2.39
N ARG A 81 8.76 6.60 2.62
CA ARG A 81 10.18 6.34 2.83
C ARG A 81 10.62 7.04 4.11
N ASN A 82 11.23 6.26 5.00
CA ASN A 82 11.60 6.74 6.34
C ASN A 82 10.41 7.43 7.04
N GLY A 83 9.18 6.86 6.89
CA GLY A 83 7.92 7.37 7.43
C GLY A 83 7.35 8.63 6.74
N VAL A 84 8.07 9.21 5.79
CA VAL A 84 7.60 10.36 5.02
C VAL A 84 6.88 9.88 3.77
N ARG A 85 5.69 10.40 3.51
CA ARG A 85 4.91 10.13 2.29
C ARG A 85 5.62 10.76 1.09
N ILE A 86 6.09 9.92 0.17
CA ILE A 86 6.88 10.34 -1.00
C ILE A 86 6.17 10.14 -2.33
N ALA A 87 5.12 9.33 -2.36
CA ALA A 87 4.34 9.14 -3.58
C ALA A 87 2.93 8.67 -3.24
N VAL A 88 1.97 9.07 -4.07
CA VAL A 88 0.57 8.59 -4.03
C VAL A 88 0.10 8.36 -5.46
N SER A 89 -0.66 7.31 -5.67
CA SER A 89 -1.27 6.98 -6.95
C SER A 89 -2.68 6.46 -6.77
N THR A 90 -3.56 6.80 -7.68
CA THR A 90 -4.80 6.03 -7.85
C THR A 90 -4.49 4.63 -8.35
N ILE A 91 -5.33 3.67 -8.01
CA ILE A 91 -5.20 2.28 -8.41
C ILE A 91 -6.54 1.74 -8.93
N SER A 92 -6.51 0.53 -9.48
CA SER A 92 -7.68 -0.33 -9.63
C SER A 92 -7.37 -1.70 -9.04
N SER A 93 -8.12 -2.07 -8.01
CA SER A 93 -7.99 -3.36 -7.32
C SER A 93 -8.84 -4.46 -7.95
N GLY A 94 -8.88 -5.64 -7.34
CA GLY A 94 -9.73 -6.75 -7.74
C GLY A 94 -11.22 -6.40 -7.66
N ARG A 95 -11.96 -6.83 -8.69
CA ARG A 95 -13.43 -6.71 -8.75
C ARG A 95 -14.11 -7.75 -7.86
N GLU A 96 -15.42 -7.64 -7.72
CA GLU A 96 -16.25 -8.62 -7.02
C GLU A 96 -16.01 -10.05 -7.56
N GLY A 97 -15.79 -11.00 -6.65
CA GLY A 97 -15.41 -12.38 -6.94
C GLY A 97 -13.93 -12.61 -7.25
N TYR A 98 -13.14 -11.54 -7.34
CA TYR A 98 -11.69 -11.54 -7.56
C TYR A 98 -11.02 -10.49 -6.67
N GLU A 99 -11.46 -10.36 -5.44
CA GLU A 99 -11.01 -9.31 -4.53
C GLU A 99 -9.49 -9.37 -4.30
N THR A 100 -8.87 -8.20 -4.26
CA THR A 100 -7.48 -8.11 -3.81
C THR A 100 -7.42 -8.48 -2.33
N PRO A 101 -6.59 -9.44 -1.93
CA PRO A 101 -6.50 -9.85 -0.54
C PRO A 101 -5.93 -8.74 0.34
N THR A 102 -6.51 -8.55 1.51
CA THR A 102 -5.98 -7.66 2.53
C THR A 102 -4.95 -8.39 3.39
N GLY A 103 -3.94 -7.66 3.88
CA GLY A 103 -2.92 -8.22 4.76
C GLY A 103 -1.59 -7.50 4.67
N VAL A 104 -0.58 -8.11 5.27
CA VAL A 104 0.81 -7.65 5.19
C VAL A 104 1.59 -8.60 4.30
N PHE A 105 2.09 -8.08 3.20
CA PHE A 105 2.83 -8.80 2.17
C PHE A 105 4.26 -8.31 2.10
N THR A 106 5.08 -9.06 1.36
CA THR A 106 6.38 -8.62 0.91
C THR A 106 6.50 -8.81 -0.60
N ILE A 107 7.34 -8.01 -1.25
CA ILE A 107 7.64 -8.19 -2.66
C ILE A 107 8.50 -9.44 -2.83
N LEU A 108 7.93 -10.49 -3.42
CA LEU A 108 8.54 -11.82 -3.60
C LEU A 108 9.38 -11.91 -4.86
N GLN A 109 8.96 -11.22 -5.93
CA GLN A 109 9.59 -11.23 -7.23
C GLN A 109 9.37 -9.89 -7.94
N LYS A 110 10.30 -9.49 -8.79
CA LYS A 110 10.20 -8.30 -9.63
C LYS A 110 10.52 -8.67 -11.07
N ASP A 111 9.64 -8.30 -12.00
CA ASP A 111 9.79 -8.54 -13.43
C ASP A 111 9.25 -7.34 -14.23
N ALA A 112 10.10 -6.69 -14.99
CA ALA A 112 9.72 -5.47 -15.71
C ALA A 112 8.83 -5.75 -16.93
N ASP A 113 8.96 -6.92 -17.54
CA ASP A 113 8.31 -7.29 -18.81
C ASP A 113 7.39 -8.50 -18.67
N HIS A 114 6.89 -8.73 -17.45
CA HIS A 114 6.07 -9.89 -17.11
C HIS A 114 4.79 -9.97 -17.96
N LYS A 115 4.42 -11.19 -18.30
CA LYS A 115 3.14 -11.53 -18.95
C LYS A 115 2.42 -12.57 -18.10
N SER A 116 1.11 -12.42 -17.95
CA SER A 116 0.28 -13.37 -17.23
C SER A 116 0.33 -14.75 -17.90
N ASN A 117 0.63 -15.77 -17.14
CA ASN A 117 0.57 -17.14 -17.62
C ASN A 117 -0.87 -17.67 -17.75
N LYS A 118 -1.82 -16.93 -17.18
CA LYS A 118 -3.20 -17.37 -17.01
C LYS A 118 -4.20 -16.62 -17.88
N TYR A 119 -3.95 -15.35 -18.16
CA TYR A 119 -4.86 -14.48 -18.89
C TYR A 119 -4.27 -14.11 -20.27
N ASN A 120 -4.23 -15.10 -21.20
CA ASN A 120 -3.81 -14.91 -22.58
C ASN A 120 -2.52 -14.09 -22.74
N SER A 121 -1.52 -14.32 -21.92
CA SER A 121 -0.28 -13.57 -21.91
C SER A 121 -0.50 -12.04 -21.76
N ALA A 122 -1.54 -11.63 -21.04
CA ALA A 122 -1.81 -10.22 -20.77
C ALA A 122 -0.57 -9.56 -20.17
N PRO A 123 -0.15 -8.39 -20.67
CA PRO A 123 1.03 -7.72 -20.15
C PRO A 123 0.81 -7.22 -18.73
N MET A 124 1.80 -7.45 -17.86
CA MET A 124 1.86 -6.99 -16.47
C MET A 124 3.17 -6.20 -16.26
N PRO A 125 3.36 -5.05 -16.92
CA PRO A 125 4.62 -4.32 -16.89
C PRO A 125 4.97 -3.87 -15.45
N TYR A 126 6.26 -3.95 -15.11
CA TYR A 126 6.78 -3.60 -13.81
C TYR A 126 6.15 -4.38 -12.66
N GLN A 127 5.88 -5.67 -12.90
CA GLN A 127 5.31 -6.57 -11.90
C GLN A 127 6.18 -6.62 -10.64
N GLN A 128 5.50 -6.51 -9.50
CA GLN A 128 6.04 -6.73 -8.17
C GLN A 128 5.11 -7.72 -7.45
N ARG A 129 5.49 -8.98 -7.44
CA ARG A 129 4.68 -10.10 -6.96
C ARG A 129 4.54 -10.07 -5.44
N LEU A 130 3.32 -10.23 -4.95
CA LEU A 130 2.99 -10.29 -3.51
C LEU A 130 2.68 -11.71 -3.04
N THR A 131 2.08 -12.55 -3.91
CA THR A 131 1.78 -13.95 -3.60
C THR A 131 2.19 -14.85 -4.76
N TRP A 132 2.47 -16.12 -4.47
CA TRP A 132 2.76 -17.10 -5.53
C TRP A 132 1.52 -17.47 -6.34
N ASP A 133 0.32 -17.23 -5.80
CA ASP A 133 -0.95 -17.43 -6.51
C ASP A 133 -1.26 -16.32 -7.52
N GLY A 134 -0.41 -15.31 -7.65
CA GLY A 134 -0.43 -14.37 -8.75
C GLY A 134 -0.81 -12.92 -8.40
N VAL A 135 -1.09 -12.60 -7.14
CA VAL A 135 -1.34 -11.20 -6.75
C VAL A 135 -0.06 -10.39 -6.88
N ALA A 136 -0.16 -9.27 -7.55
CA ALA A 136 0.98 -8.38 -7.79
C ALA A 136 0.53 -6.91 -7.89
N LEU A 137 1.50 -6.02 -7.67
CA LEU A 137 1.43 -4.62 -8.11
C LEU A 137 2.01 -4.55 -9.51
N HIS A 138 1.32 -3.95 -10.48
CA HIS A 138 1.84 -3.76 -11.84
C HIS A 138 1.12 -2.63 -12.59
N ALA A 139 1.66 -2.23 -13.74
CA ALA A 139 0.96 -1.28 -14.59
C ALA A 139 -0.23 -1.95 -15.29
N GLY A 140 -1.39 -1.27 -15.28
CA GLY A 140 -2.62 -1.82 -15.86
C GLY A 140 -3.67 -0.77 -16.15
N GLY A 141 -4.88 -1.21 -16.50
CA GLY A 141 -6.06 -0.37 -16.67
C GLY A 141 -6.44 0.33 -15.37
N LEU A 142 -6.99 1.55 -15.48
CA LEU A 142 -7.31 2.42 -14.33
C LEU A 142 -8.64 3.15 -14.57
N PRO A 143 -9.77 2.41 -14.56
CA PRO A 143 -11.08 3.04 -14.76
C PRO A 143 -11.54 3.86 -13.54
N GLY A 144 -10.84 3.76 -12.39
CA GLY A 144 -11.18 4.45 -11.14
C GLY A 144 -12.08 3.65 -10.20
N TYR A 145 -12.27 2.37 -10.50
CA TYR A 145 -13.01 1.41 -9.68
C TYR A 145 -12.33 0.03 -9.72
N PRO A 146 -12.68 -0.91 -8.83
CA PRO A 146 -12.19 -2.28 -8.86
C PRO A 146 -12.56 -2.98 -10.17
N GLU A 147 -11.54 -3.47 -10.91
CA GLU A 147 -11.76 -4.12 -12.22
C GLU A 147 -10.89 -5.35 -12.45
N SER A 148 -9.81 -5.50 -11.69
CA SER A 148 -8.80 -6.53 -11.92
C SER A 148 -9.27 -7.93 -11.46
N HIS A 149 -8.43 -8.92 -11.69
CA HIS A 149 -8.60 -10.28 -11.16
C HIS A 149 -7.75 -10.52 -9.91
N GLY A 150 -7.66 -9.52 -9.02
CA GLY A 150 -6.97 -9.59 -7.74
C GLY A 150 -5.66 -8.80 -7.67
N CYS A 151 -5.05 -8.46 -8.80
CA CYS A 151 -3.88 -7.58 -8.84
C CYS A 151 -4.24 -6.12 -8.54
N VAL A 152 -3.24 -5.35 -8.16
CA VAL A 152 -3.34 -3.89 -7.99
C VAL A 152 -2.77 -3.23 -9.24
N HIS A 153 -3.64 -2.70 -10.08
CA HIS A 153 -3.26 -1.94 -11.27
C HIS A 153 -2.86 -0.51 -10.88
N MET A 154 -1.79 -0.03 -11.45
CA MET A 154 -1.24 1.31 -11.24
C MET A 154 -0.92 1.99 -12.56
N PRO A 155 -0.86 3.33 -12.62
CA PRO A 155 -0.39 4.05 -13.81
C PRO A 155 1.00 3.58 -14.23
N MET A 156 1.24 3.47 -15.52
CA MET A 156 2.53 3.03 -16.09
C MET A 156 3.72 3.82 -15.55
N GLY A 157 3.59 5.14 -15.48
CA GLY A 157 4.65 6.02 -14.96
C GLY A 157 4.94 5.78 -13.49
N PHE A 158 3.89 5.60 -12.67
CA PHE A 158 4.03 5.30 -11.25
C PHE A 158 4.67 3.92 -11.04
N SER A 159 4.18 2.89 -11.72
CA SER A 159 4.73 1.53 -11.64
C SER A 159 6.22 1.50 -11.96
N LYS A 160 6.64 2.24 -12.99
CA LYS A 160 8.05 2.39 -13.39
C LYS A 160 8.89 3.04 -12.28
N GLU A 161 8.42 4.14 -11.68
CA GLU A 161 9.15 4.83 -10.60
C GLU A 161 9.20 3.97 -9.33
N LEU A 162 8.07 3.32 -8.96
CA LEU A 162 8.01 2.43 -7.82
C LEU A 162 8.95 1.23 -7.98
N PHE A 163 8.94 0.61 -9.17
CA PHE A 163 9.81 -0.53 -9.48
C PHE A 163 11.30 -0.20 -9.31
N LYS A 164 11.74 1.02 -9.63
CA LYS A 164 13.15 1.44 -9.48
C LYS A 164 13.61 1.51 -8.03
N ILE A 165 12.72 1.88 -7.11
CA ILE A 165 13.10 2.17 -5.72
C ILE A 165 12.81 1.02 -4.75
N THR A 166 11.96 0.07 -5.12
CA THR A 166 11.64 -1.10 -4.30
C THR A 166 12.69 -2.18 -4.41
N THR A 167 12.80 -3.00 -3.38
CA THR A 167 13.66 -4.19 -3.32
C THR A 167 12.80 -5.42 -3.00
N LEU A 168 13.33 -6.62 -3.25
CA LEU A 168 12.73 -7.84 -2.74
C LEU A 168 12.63 -7.77 -1.22
N GLY A 169 11.53 -8.27 -0.67
CA GLY A 169 11.23 -8.20 0.76
C GLY A 169 10.68 -6.85 1.23
N ALA A 170 10.54 -5.82 0.37
CA ALA A 170 9.89 -4.57 0.77
C ALA A 170 8.45 -4.84 1.23
N THR A 171 8.04 -4.18 2.32
CA THR A 171 6.74 -4.37 2.95
C THR A 171 5.63 -3.67 2.16
N VAL A 172 4.55 -4.40 1.91
CA VAL A 172 3.32 -3.91 1.30
C VAL A 172 2.16 -4.24 2.22
N VAL A 173 1.46 -3.23 2.69
CA VAL A 173 0.22 -3.36 3.48
C VAL A 173 -0.96 -3.12 2.56
N VAL A 174 -1.87 -4.06 2.46
CA VAL A 174 -3.13 -3.93 1.71
C VAL A 174 -4.28 -3.92 2.70
N ALA A 175 -5.05 -2.85 2.72
CA ALA A 175 -6.15 -2.63 3.65
C ALA A 175 -7.36 -2.03 2.94
N GLY A 176 -8.50 -2.02 3.63
CA GLY A 176 -9.74 -1.49 3.08
C GLY A 176 -10.64 -2.55 2.44
N ASP A 177 -11.84 -2.14 2.05
CA ASP A 177 -12.81 -2.97 1.35
C ASP A 177 -13.24 -2.26 0.06
N ALA A 178 -12.89 -2.83 -1.08
CA ALA A 178 -13.20 -2.27 -2.39
C ALA A 178 -14.71 -2.20 -2.68
N ALA A 179 -15.51 -3.05 -2.03
CA ALA A 179 -16.97 -3.06 -2.14
C ALA A 179 -17.63 -1.99 -1.25
N LYS A 180 -16.89 -1.42 -0.31
CA LYS A 180 -17.37 -0.39 0.62
C LYS A 180 -16.52 0.87 0.50
N PRO A 181 -16.82 1.78 -0.45
CA PRO A 181 -16.14 3.07 -0.50
C PRO A 181 -16.36 3.82 0.80
N MET A 182 -15.28 4.10 1.47
CA MET A 182 -15.07 4.73 2.76
C MET A 182 -16.26 5.24 3.58
N GLN A 183 -16.39 4.64 4.76
CA GLN A 183 -16.53 5.39 6.02
C GLN A 183 -15.39 4.96 6.95
N ALA A 184 -14.81 5.92 7.66
CA ALA A 184 -13.49 5.83 8.30
C ALA A 184 -13.38 4.87 9.52
N SER A 185 -14.39 4.08 9.83
CA SER A 185 -14.47 3.28 11.06
C SER A 185 -14.28 1.77 10.90
N ASP A 186 -14.31 1.25 9.68
CA ASP A 186 -14.23 -0.19 9.45
C ASP A 186 -12.93 -0.56 8.73
N ALA A 187 -11.79 -0.47 9.42
CA ALA A 187 -10.56 -1.04 8.91
C ALA A 187 -10.72 -2.57 8.83
N PRO A 188 -10.67 -3.17 7.62
CA PRO A 188 -10.82 -4.60 7.49
C PRO A 188 -9.60 -5.35 7.98
N LEU A 189 -9.85 -6.60 8.24
CA LEU A 189 -8.99 -7.65 8.73
C LEU A 189 -7.59 -7.65 8.06
N LEU A 190 -6.55 -7.32 8.82
CA LEU A 190 -5.16 -7.40 8.38
C LEU A 190 -4.49 -8.62 9.02
N ALA A 191 -4.87 -9.81 8.58
CA ALA A 191 -4.18 -11.03 9.01
C ALA A 191 -2.88 -11.21 8.23
N PRO A 192 -1.82 -11.78 8.82
CA PRO A 192 -0.64 -12.18 8.08
C PRO A 192 -1.01 -13.22 7.00
N ILE A 193 -0.57 -12.96 5.78
CA ILE A 193 -0.79 -13.83 4.64
C ILE A 193 0.54 -14.45 4.23
N ASP A 194 0.56 -15.74 3.94
CA ASP A 194 1.76 -16.41 3.45
C ASP A 194 2.03 -16.10 1.97
N ALA A 195 3.15 -16.60 1.46
CA ALA A 195 3.54 -16.37 0.07
C ALA A 195 2.59 -17.02 -0.96
N SER A 196 1.71 -17.92 -0.54
CA SER A 196 0.66 -18.50 -1.38
C SER A 196 -0.63 -17.67 -1.41
N GLY A 197 -0.71 -16.62 -0.56
CA GLY A 197 -1.91 -15.79 -0.43
C GLY A 197 -2.94 -16.39 0.54
N ALA A 198 -2.65 -17.51 1.18
CA ALA A 198 -3.52 -18.11 2.18
C ALA A 198 -3.32 -17.45 3.55
N ALA A 199 -4.41 -17.37 4.33
CA ALA A 199 -4.31 -17.02 5.74
C ALA A 199 -3.41 -18.06 6.43
N ARG A 200 -2.42 -17.59 7.21
CA ARG A 200 -1.49 -18.50 7.89
C ARG A 200 -2.22 -19.34 8.91
N PRO A 201 -1.97 -20.67 8.93
CA PRO A 201 -2.40 -21.48 10.05
C PRO A 201 -1.79 -20.94 11.34
N VAL A 202 -2.61 -20.78 12.35
CA VAL A 202 -2.18 -20.33 13.66
C VAL A 202 -1.68 -21.54 14.44
N GLU A 203 -0.40 -21.52 14.76
CA GLU A 203 0.09 -22.38 15.79
C GLU A 203 -0.27 -21.74 17.14
N THR A 204 -1.25 -22.30 17.84
CA THR A 204 -1.64 -21.85 19.18
C THR A 204 -0.49 -22.10 20.17
N LEU A 205 -0.22 -21.11 21.01
CA LEU A 205 0.69 -21.25 22.15
C LEU A 205 -0.10 -21.88 23.30
N ALA A 206 -0.32 -23.19 23.28
CA ALA A 206 -1.19 -23.84 24.24
C ALA A 206 -0.70 -23.72 25.70
N ASP A 207 0.61 -23.78 25.94
CA ASP A 207 1.22 -23.75 27.29
C ASP A 207 2.50 -22.91 27.41
N GLN A 208 2.87 -22.14 26.37
CA GLN A 208 4.05 -21.28 26.38
C GLN A 208 3.66 -19.82 26.27
N ASP A 209 4.32 -18.94 27.03
CA ASP A 209 4.08 -17.51 26.97
C ASP A 209 4.51 -16.90 25.63
N TYR A 210 5.51 -17.49 24.98
CA TYR A 210 5.95 -17.06 23.64
C TYR A 210 6.77 -18.13 22.91
N ARG A 211 6.90 -17.94 21.58
CA ARG A 211 7.78 -18.70 20.69
C ARG A 211 8.67 -17.72 19.91
N TRP A 212 9.96 -18.09 19.71
CA TRP A 212 10.91 -17.28 18.97
C TRP A 212 11.86 -18.13 18.16
N ASN A 213 11.80 -18.05 16.82
CA ASN A 213 12.53 -18.87 15.86
C ASN A 213 13.08 -18.00 14.71
N PRO A 214 14.06 -17.11 14.96
CA PRO A 214 14.55 -16.14 13.98
C PRO A 214 15.27 -16.82 12.79
N GLU A 215 15.76 -18.04 12.97
CA GLU A 215 16.41 -18.86 11.94
C GLU A 215 15.47 -19.24 10.79
N ARG A 216 14.14 -19.22 10.97
CA ARG A 216 13.17 -19.49 9.91
C ARG A 216 13.21 -18.46 8.77
N ALA A 217 13.69 -17.25 9.06
CA ALA A 217 13.93 -16.20 8.08
C ALA A 217 15.08 -15.31 8.56
N PRO A 218 16.33 -15.66 8.28
CA PRO A 218 17.50 -14.98 8.86
C PRO A 218 17.68 -13.55 8.39
N THR A 219 17.08 -13.16 7.26
CA THR A 219 17.19 -11.80 6.68
C THR A 219 15.86 -11.28 6.17
N GLY A 220 15.78 -9.98 6.02
CA GLY A 220 14.61 -9.30 5.45
C GLY A 220 13.97 -8.29 6.41
N PRO A 221 12.96 -7.54 5.91
CA PRO A 221 12.25 -6.56 6.71
C PRO A 221 11.43 -7.24 7.81
N LEU A 222 11.37 -6.60 8.99
CA LEU A 222 10.63 -7.05 10.15
C LEU A 222 9.25 -6.37 10.20
N THR A 223 8.21 -7.18 10.37
CA THR A 223 6.85 -6.69 10.61
C THR A 223 6.31 -7.29 11.90
N ILE A 224 5.81 -6.46 12.79
CA ILE A 224 5.21 -6.83 14.07
C ILE A 224 3.72 -6.56 13.97
N VAL A 225 2.90 -7.60 14.07
CA VAL A 225 1.44 -7.49 14.07
C VAL A 225 0.96 -7.60 15.52
N VAL A 226 0.29 -6.56 15.99
CA VAL A 226 -0.28 -6.44 17.32
C VAL A 226 -1.79 -6.60 17.21
N SER A 227 -2.33 -7.74 17.61
CA SER A 227 -3.77 -8.00 17.62
C SER A 227 -4.36 -7.62 18.96
N LYS A 228 -5.17 -6.57 18.99
CA LYS A 228 -5.94 -6.17 20.18
C LYS A 228 -7.00 -7.19 20.51
N ARG A 229 -7.63 -7.80 19.49
CA ARG A 229 -8.66 -8.83 19.66
C ARG A 229 -8.12 -10.08 20.36
N ASP A 230 -6.99 -10.60 19.87
CA ASP A 230 -6.43 -11.87 20.36
C ASP A 230 -5.51 -11.67 21.55
N GLN A 231 -5.23 -10.42 21.95
CA GLN A 231 -4.23 -10.09 22.98
C GLN A 231 -2.91 -10.82 22.66
N ALA A 232 -2.43 -10.67 21.42
CA ALA A 232 -1.29 -11.40 20.90
C ALA A 232 -0.44 -10.55 19.96
N ILE A 233 0.83 -10.92 19.86
CA ILE A 233 1.77 -10.33 18.92
C ILE A 233 2.36 -11.42 18.04
N VAL A 234 2.45 -11.15 16.73
CA VAL A 234 3.12 -11.98 15.73
C VAL A 234 4.25 -11.18 15.11
N VAL A 235 5.42 -11.76 15.03
CA VAL A 235 6.60 -11.16 14.38
C VAL A 235 6.90 -11.92 13.10
N LEU A 236 6.90 -11.19 12.00
CA LEU A 236 7.20 -11.69 10.68
C LEU A 236 8.53 -11.11 10.20
N ARG A 237 9.36 -11.91 9.56
CA ARG A 237 10.52 -11.44 8.81
C ARG A 237 10.42 -11.93 7.38
N ASN A 238 10.50 -10.99 6.43
CA ASN A 238 10.28 -11.29 5.02
C ASN A 238 8.99 -12.10 4.78
N GLY A 239 7.91 -11.74 5.51
CA GLY A 239 6.63 -12.44 5.46
C GLY A 239 6.59 -13.79 6.19
N VAL A 240 7.68 -14.33 6.73
CA VAL A 240 7.72 -15.59 7.49
C VAL A 240 7.56 -15.31 8.98
N GLU A 241 6.66 -16.03 9.67
CA GLU A 241 6.52 -15.94 11.12
C GLU A 241 7.78 -16.48 11.79
N ILE A 242 8.44 -15.61 12.56
CA ILE A 242 9.64 -15.91 13.34
C ILE A 242 9.39 -15.82 14.85
N GLY A 243 8.27 -15.26 15.25
CA GLY A 243 7.92 -15.13 16.65
C GLY A 243 6.44 -14.90 16.88
N ARG A 244 5.95 -15.36 18.02
CA ARG A 244 4.58 -15.14 18.50
C ARG A 244 4.56 -15.12 20.01
N SER A 245 3.76 -14.22 20.59
CA SER A 245 3.59 -14.11 22.03
C SER A 245 2.17 -13.72 22.40
N ARG A 246 1.73 -14.13 23.57
CA ARG A 246 0.62 -13.48 24.26
C ARG A 246 1.04 -12.08 24.68
N ALA A 247 0.07 -11.17 24.71
CA ALA A 247 0.26 -9.80 25.12
C ALA A 247 -0.91 -9.37 26.02
N GLN A 248 -0.68 -8.38 26.86
CA GLN A 248 -1.76 -7.58 27.46
C GLN A 248 -1.72 -6.21 26.79
N ILE A 249 -2.77 -5.88 26.06
CA ILE A 249 -2.87 -4.65 25.29
C ILE A 249 -4.01 -3.83 25.86
N ALA A 250 -3.66 -2.79 26.62
CA ALA A 250 -4.61 -1.85 27.23
C ALA A 250 -4.79 -0.64 26.28
N ASP A 251 -5.51 -0.87 25.19
CA ASP A 251 -5.78 0.15 24.20
C ASP A 251 -7.22 0.05 23.71
N ASP A 252 -8.02 1.08 23.99
CA ASP A 252 -9.45 1.16 23.69
C ASP A 252 -9.72 1.77 22.30
N ASP A 253 -8.68 2.23 21.60
CA ASP A 253 -8.82 2.76 20.24
C ASP A 253 -9.20 1.63 19.26
N PRO A 254 -10.37 1.69 18.60
CA PRO A 254 -10.79 0.68 17.63
C PRO A 254 -9.99 0.74 16.33
N GLY A 255 -9.22 1.81 16.11
CA GLY A 255 -8.50 2.06 14.87
C GLY A 255 -7.37 1.07 14.59
N THR A 256 -7.04 0.96 13.32
CA THR A 256 -5.82 0.30 12.85
C THR A 256 -4.72 1.34 12.73
N HIS A 257 -3.54 1.05 13.29
CA HIS A 257 -2.38 1.93 13.18
C HIS A 257 -1.23 1.21 12.51
N VAL A 258 -0.56 1.92 11.62
CA VAL A 258 0.72 1.49 11.04
C VAL A 258 1.80 2.42 11.53
N ILE A 259 2.86 1.84 12.08
CA ILE A 259 3.97 2.58 12.69
C ILE A 259 5.26 2.03 12.08
N ASN A 260 6.16 2.92 11.70
CA ASN A 260 7.41 2.54 11.06
C ASN A 260 8.61 3.03 11.87
N LEU A 261 9.61 2.17 12.06
CA LEU A 261 10.87 2.53 12.69
C LEU A 261 11.75 3.25 11.69
N THR A 262 12.13 4.47 11.99
CA THR A 262 12.88 5.35 11.10
C THR A 262 14.18 5.82 11.76
N THR A 263 15.09 6.33 10.95
CA THR A 263 16.28 7.03 11.44
C THR A 263 15.95 8.52 11.60
N ALA A 264 16.09 9.05 12.79
CA ALA A 264 15.93 10.48 13.07
C ALA A 264 17.12 11.29 12.51
N PRO A 265 16.97 12.62 12.33
CA PRO A 265 18.04 13.49 11.81
C PRO A 265 19.32 13.48 12.65
N ASP A 266 19.20 13.21 13.94
CA ASP A 266 20.31 13.07 14.91
C ASP A 266 21.01 11.69 14.84
N GLY A 267 20.57 10.80 13.95
CA GLY A 267 21.07 9.42 13.81
C GLY A 267 20.43 8.41 14.76
N GLY A 268 19.57 8.87 15.69
CA GLY A 268 18.78 8.00 16.58
C GLY A 268 17.69 7.24 15.82
N GLN A 269 17.04 6.33 16.52
CA GLN A 269 15.88 5.61 15.99
C GLN A 269 14.59 6.21 16.56
N ARG A 270 13.55 6.30 15.73
CA ARG A 270 12.25 6.82 16.13
C ARG A 270 11.13 6.04 15.46
N TRP A 271 10.10 5.69 16.23
CA TRP A 271 8.85 5.19 15.70
C TRP A 271 7.97 6.37 15.27
N ILE A 272 7.42 6.32 14.05
CA ILE A 272 6.49 7.32 13.54
C ILE A 272 5.27 6.66 12.94
N TYR A 273 4.12 7.32 13.11
CA TYR A 273 2.88 6.90 12.50
C TYR A 273 2.91 7.07 10.99
N VAL A 274 2.39 6.06 10.30
CA VAL A 274 2.03 6.13 8.89
C VAL A 274 0.55 6.47 8.83
N GLY A 275 0.18 7.55 8.15
CA GLY A 275 -1.22 7.94 8.03
C GLY A 275 -2.01 6.86 7.28
N VAL A 276 -2.95 6.24 7.97
CA VAL A 276 -3.90 5.28 7.42
C VAL A 276 -5.29 5.92 7.37
N PRO A 277 -6.23 5.41 6.58
CA PRO A 277 -7.59 5.94 6.54
C PRO A 277 -8.20 6.07 7.93
N GLY A 278 -8.76 7.23 8.24
CA GLY A 278 -9.26 7.58 9.58
C GLY A 278 -8.23 8.14 10.55
N HIS A 279 -6.93 8.04 10.24
CA HIS A 279 -5.78 8.53 11.03
C HIS A 279 -4.79 9.31 10.17
N ASP A 280 -5.27 9.99 9.14
CA ASP A 280 -4.43 10.77 8.21
C ASP A 280 -3.66 11.90 8.93
N THR A 281 -4.23 12.44 10.01
CA THR A 281 -3.62 13.50 10.83
C THR A 281 -2.41 13.03 11.64
N ASP A 282 -2.30 11.71 11.87
CA ASP A 282 -1.22 11.12 12.67
C ASP A 282 0.05 10.89 11.85
N ALA A 283 -0.06 11.00 10.53
CA ALA A 283 1.06 10.77 9.62
C ALA A 283 2.28 11.63 9.95
N GLY A 284 3.41 10.97 10.18
CA GLY A 284 4.68 11.62 10.51
C GLY A 284 4.84 12.04 11.98
N GLN A 285 3.81 11.87 12.82
CA GLN A 285 3.92 12.09 14.26
C GLN A 285 4.76 11.00 14.91
N ALA A 286 5.58 11.37 15.89
CA ALA A 286 6.32 10.40 16.67
C ALA A 286 5.36 9.60 17.57
N LEU A 287 5.61 8.30 17.70
CA LEU A 287 4.89 7.47 18.64
C LEU A 287 5.24 7.91 20.08
N ASP A 288 4.23 8.17 20.88
CA ASP A 288 4.40 8.46 22.31
C ASP A 288 4.83 7.18 23.05
N GLU A 289 5.87 7.28 23.88
CA GLU A 289 6.34 6.17 24.72
C GLU A 289 5.24 5.66 25.65
N ALA A 290 4.31 6.50 26.07
CA ALA A 290 3.15 6.09 26.87
C ALA A 290 2.27 5.05 26.16
N ILE A 291 2.21 5.06 24.84
CA ILE A 291 1.46 4.09 24.04
C ILE A 291 2.18 2.74 24.01
N LEU A 292 3.51 2.73 23.88
CA LEU A 292 4.30 1.51 23.97
C LEU A 292 4.12 0.81 25.32
N ASN A 293 4.00 1.57 26.40
CA ASN A 293 3.78 1.04 27.75
C ASN A 293 2.42 0.41 27.97
N ARG A 294 1.45 0.60 27.06
CA ARG A 294 0.14 -0.09 27.09
C ARG A 294 0.21 -1.55 26.63
N VAL A 295 1.33 -1.96 26.04
CA VAL A 295 1.54 -3.34 25.58
C VAL A 295 2.52 -4.02 26.52
N LYS A 296 2.03 -5.03 27.26
CA LYS A 296 2.85 -5.84 28.18
C LYS A 296 3.14 -7.19 27.53
N LEU A 297 4.41 -7.56 27.50
CA LEU A 297 4.95 -8.78 26.90
C LEU A 297 5.80 -9.58 27.89
N PRO A 298 5.96 -10.89 27.69
CA PRO A 298 7.00 -11.65 28.34
C PRO A 298 8.37 -11.01 28.10
N ARG A 299 9.15 -10.83 29.15
CA ARG A 299 10.44 -10.12 29.06
C ARG A 299 11.40 -10.73 28.02
N GLY A 300 11.49 -12.06 27.98
CA GLY A 300 12.35 -12.75 27.01
C GLY A 300 11.94 -12.47 25.57
N PHE A 301 10.64 -12.41 25.28
CA PHE A 301 10.15 -12.08 23.95
C PHE A 301 10.43 -10.61 23.59
N TYR A 302 10.20 -9.70 24.52
CA TYR A 302 10.51 -8.28 24.31
C TYR A 302 11.98 -8.06 23.95
N GLU A 303 12.92 -8.64 24.73
CA GLU A 303 14.35 -8.50 24.46
C GLU A 303 14.77 -9.15 23.14
N ALA A 304 14.17 -10.29 22.77
CA ALA A 304 14.40 -10.95 21.49
C ALA A 304 13.96 -10.06 20.30
N VAL A 305 12.75 -9.51 20.37
CA VAL A 305 12.23 -8.60 19.33
C VAL A 305 13.08 -7.34 19.25
N LYS A 306 13.40 -6.74 20.39
CA LYS A 306 14.22 -5.52 20.48
C LYS A 306 15.59 -5.70 19.82
N GLY A 307 16.23 -6.86 20.00
CA GLY A 307 17.53 -7.17 19.39
C GLY A 307 17.50 -7.23 17.86
N GLU A 308 16.33 -7.42 17.27
CA GLU A 308 16.16 -7.53 15.81
C GLU A 308 15.66 -6.24 15.16
N LEU A 309 15.27 -5.23 15.95
CA LEU A 309 14.75 -3.97 15.43
C LEU A 309 15.82 -3.21 14.66
N LYS A 310 15.47 -2.83 13.43
CA LYS A 310 16.27 -1.98 12.54
C LYS A 310 15.36 -0.99 11.84
N PRO A 311 15.85 0.18 11.42
CA PRO A 311 15.07 1.08 10.58
C PRO A 311 14.48 0.34 9.39
N GLY A 312 13.15 0.50 9.20
CA GLY A 312 12.34 -0.28 8.27
C GLY A 312 11.45 -1.33 8.93
N ALA A 313 11.65 -1.63 10.21
CA ALA A 313 10.69 -2.42 10.96
C ALA A 313 9.33 -1.69 11.00
N THR A 314 8.27 -2.47 10.81
CA THR A 314 6.89 -1.95 10.80
C THR A 314 6.10 -2.60 11.92
N ILE A 315 5.32 -1.81 12.67
CA ILE A 315 4.31 -2.30 13.59
C ILE A 315 2.94 -2.03 12.97
N LEU A 316 2.12 -3.05 12.93
CA LEU A 316 0.71 -2.98 12.57
C LEU A 316 -0.10 -3.29 13.81
N VAL A 317 -0.85 -2.32 14.33
CA VAL A 317 -1.82 -2.49 15.42
C VAL A 317 -3.20 -2.64 14.81
N THR A 318 -3.93 -3.70 15.19
CA THR A 318 -5.22 -4.02 14.56
C THR A 318 -6.18 -4.71 15.52
N GLN A 319 -7.49 -4.57 15.24
CA GLN A 319 -8.55 -5.38 15.88
C GLN A 319 -8.71 -6.76 15.21
N SER A 320 -7.98 -7.03 14.15
CA SER A 320 -8.07 -8.30 13.44
C SER A 320 -7.46 -9.43 14.24
N SER A 321 -8.05 -10.62 14.11
CA SER A 321 -7.46 -11.83 14.66
C SER A 321 -6.17 -12.18 13.94
N VAL A 322 -5.15 -12.56 14.71
CA VAL A 322 -3.93 -13.24 14.23
C VAL A 322 -3.97 -14.71 14.64
N GLY A 323 -5.09 -15.14 15.17
CA GLY A 323 -5.44 -16.47 15.63
C GLY A 323 -6.22 -17.29 14.61
N GLU A 324 -6.71 -18.49 14.98
CA GLU A 324 -7.48 -19.35 14.09
C GLU A 324 -8.77 -18.67 13.61
N GLY A 325 -8.95 -18.65 12.31
CA GLY A 325 -10.23 -18.80 11.65
C GLY A 325 -11.33 -17.79 11.91
N GLU A 326 -11.19 -16.57 11.40
CA GLU A 326 -12.21 -16.15 10.44
C GLU A 326 -11.52 -16.14 9.09
N PRO A 327 -11.89 -17.05 8.16
CA PRO A 327 -11.36 -17.01 6.82
C PRO A 327 -11.73 -15.64 6.26
N GLY A 328 -10.73 -14.80 6.02
CA GLY A 328 -10.87 -13.82 4.98
C GLY A 328 -11.50 -14.54 3.81
N ARG A 329 -12.43 -13.92 3.08
CA ARG A 329 -13.12 -14.55 1.94
C ARG A 329 -12.11 -15.38 1.15
N PRO A 330 -12.44 -16.61 0.75
CA PRO A 330 -11.50 -17.47 0.08
C PRO A 330 -10.90 -16.75 -1.11
N LEU A 331 -9.57 -16.70 -1.16
CA LEU A 331 -8.84 -16.14 -2.27
C LEU A 331 -9.15 -16.94 -3.52
N THR A 332 -10.04 -16.44 -4.36
CA THR A 332 -10.25 -17.00 -5.69
C THR A 332 -9.21 -16.42 -6.64
N ILE A 333 -7.94 -16.57 -6.28
CA ILE A 333 -6.86 -16.15 -7.16
C ILE A 333 -6.39 -17.37 -7.93
N LEU A 334 -6.59 -17.23 -9.14
CA LEU A 334 -6.31 -18.22 -10.12
C LEU A 334 -5.06 -17.89 -10.93
N ASP A 335 -3.88 -17.85 -10.36
CA ASP A 335 -2.65 -17.80 -11.15
C ASP A 335 -1.55 -18.62 -10.49
N SER A 336 -1.72 -19.94 -10.49
CA SER A 336 -0.67 -20.86 -10.11
C SER A 336 0.04 -21.37 -11.33
N VAL A 337 1.26 -20.96 -11.55
CA VAL A 337 2.23 -21.81 -12.21
C VAL A 337 3.20 -22.24 -11.12
N THR A 338 3.03 -23.47 -10.68
CA THR A 338 4.09 -24.20 -10.01
C THR A 338 5.29 -24.18 -10.96
N PRO A 339 6.46 -23.65 -10.58
CA PRO A 339 7.65 -23.87 -11.40
C PRO A 339 7.80 -25.38 -11.52
N ALA A 340 7.93 -25.85 -12.74
CA ALA A 340 8.31 -27.23 -13.00
C ALA A 340 9.65 -27.53 -12.31
N PRO A 341 9.84 -28.75 -11.79
CA PRO A 341 11.03 -29.15 -11.07
C PRO A 341 12.33 -28.97 -11.86
#